data_c59b5e09247c64fafca547d746ffa52a
#
_entry.id   c59b5e09247c64fafca547d746ffa52a
#
_cell.length_a   1.000
_cell.length_b   1.000
_cell.length_c   1.000
_cell.angle_alpha   90.00
_cell.angle_beta   90.00
_cell.angle_gamma   90.00
#
_symmetry.space_group_name_H-M   'P 1'
#
loop_
_entity.id
_entity.type
_entity.pdbx_description
1 polymer ?
#
loop_
_entity_poly.entity_id
_entity_poly.type
_entity_poly.pdbx_seq_one_letter_code
_entity_poly.pdbx_strand_id
1 'polypeptide(L)'
;DQIVSGTNSDDLHEYRPGLDAARQRGVRHPFAELGFTKEDVRRMARSLGLADTAEMPSSPCLSSRVETGIRITPSLLRLVDAAEKEVRAAIDANAIRCRIRSTGVVIEVDDQTLSELTGEQKETLTQAVKVVFNKGLVHPEISLAAYRVGSAFLVKQID
;
A
#
# COMPACT_ATOMS: atom_id res chain seq x y z
N ASP A 1 25.21 3.73 17.41
CA ASP A 1 24.06 2.90 16.99
C ASP A 1 23.92 2.98 15.46
N GLN A 2 23.63 1.85 14.84
CA GLN A 2 23.42 1.76 13.39
C GLN A 2 21.94 1.48 13.10
N ILE A 3 21.32 2.28 12.22
CA ILE A 3 19.97 2.00 11.74
C ILE A 3 20.08 0.99 10.60
N VAL A 4 19.27 -0.05 10.64
CA VAL A 4 19.19 -1.07 9.58
C VAL A 4 17.75 -1.22 9.07
N SER A 5 17.59 -1.66 7.85
CA SER A 5 16.27 -1.98 7.26
C SER A 5 16.24 -3.38 6.65
N GLY A 6 15.06 -3.92 6.44
CA GLY A 6 14.83 -5.22 5.82
C GLY A 6 14.84 -5.21 4.28
N THR A 7 15.34 -4.15 3.65
CA THR A 7 15.48 -4.07 2.19
C THR A 7 16.34 -5.22 1.66
N ASN A 8 15.84 -5.96 0.68
CA ASN A 8 16.53 -7.06 0.01
C ASN A 8 17.00 -6.64 -1.40
N SER A 9 17.68 -7.54 -2.12
CA SER A 9 18.23 -7.22 -3.44
C SER A 9 17.15 -6.92 -4.50
N ASP A 10 15.98 -7.57 -4.42
CA ASP A 10 14.90 -7.35 -5.39
C ASP A 10 14.33 -5.93 -5.23
N ASP A 11 14.28 -5.41 -3.98
CA ASP A 11 13.77 -4.07 -3.68
C ASP A 11 14.62 -2.94 -4.33
N LEU A 12 15.89 -3.21 -4.65
CA LEU A 12 16.78 -2.23 -5.27
C LEU A 12 16.43 -1.95 -6.74
N HIS A 13 15.70 -2.85 -7.38
CA HIS A 13 15.25 -2.71 -8.77
C HIS A 13 13.88 -2.02 -8.90
N GLU A 14 13.22 -1.75 -7.77
CA GLU A 14 11.94 -1.06 -7.73
C GLU A 14 12.13 0.43 -7.45
N TYR A 15 11.24 1.26 -8.02
CA TYR A 15 11.21 2.69 -7.67
C TYR A 15 10.70 2.85 -6.22
N ARG A 16 11.62 3.13 -5.30
CA ARG A 16 11.33 3.31 -3.87
C ARG A 16 11.97 4.61 -3.36
N PRO A 17 11.23 5.73 -3.35
CA PRO A 17 11.75 7.02 -2.85
C PRO A 17 12.36 6.95 -1.45
N GLY A 18 11.89 6.01 -0.62
CA GLY A 18 12.43 5.76 0.71
C GLY A 18 13.88 5.29 0.74
N LEU A 19 14.39 4.66 -0.33
CA LEU A 19 15.79 4.23 -0.41
C LEU A 19 16.76 5.44 -0.49
N ASP A 20 16.37 6.50 -1.16
CA ASP A 20 17.18 7.72 -1.22
C ASP A 20 17.23 8.42 0.15
N ALA A 21 16.11 8.49 0.84
CA ALA A 21 16.06 9.00 2.21
C ALA A 21 16.88 8.15 3.18
N ALA A 22 16.83 6.81 3.04
CA ALA A 22 17.63 5.88 3.82
C ALA A 22 19.13 6.09 3.60
N ARG A 23 19.55 6.23 2.33
CA ARG A 23 20.95 6.51 1.96
C ARG A 23 21.46 7.80 2.57
N GLN A 24 20.68 8.88 2.51
CA GLN A 24 21.02 10.19 3.11
C GLN A 24 21.19 10.11 4.63
N ARG A 25 20.55 9.13 5.29
CA ARG A 25 20.61 8.92 6.74
C ARG A 25 21.56 7.80 7.17
N GLY A 26 22.35 7.26 6.25
CA GLY A 26 23.30 6.19 6.56
C GLY A 26 22.66 4.88 7.00
N VAL A 27 21.40 4.61 6.60
CA VAL A 27 20.71 3.35 6.91
C VAL A 27 21.39 2.23 6.13
N ARG A 28 21.71 1.13 6.82
CA ARG A 28 22.28 -0.08 6.23
C ARG A 28 21.16 -1.02 5.80
N HIS A 29 21.42 -1.80 4.75
CA HIS A 29 20.50 -2.79 4.18
C HIS A 29 21.16 -4.18 4.14
N PRO A 30 21.32 -4.87 5.30
CA PRO A 30 22.14 -6.08 5.38
C PRO A 30 21.75 -7.16 4.37
N PHE A 31 20.47 -7.38 4.13
CA PHE A 31 20.02 -8.35 3.14
C PHE A 31 20.41 -7.97 1.71
N ALA A 32 20.22 -6.71 1.33
CA ALA A 32 20.62 -6.22 0.01
C ALA A 32 22.15 -6.22 -0.15
N GLU A 33 22.90 -5.82 0.88
CA GLU A 33 24.37 -5.82 0.89
C GLU A 33 24.97 -7.22 0.72
N LEU A 34 24.28 -8.24 1.21
CA LEU A 34 24.66 -9.66 1.07
C LEU A 34 24.04 -10.34 -0.15
N GLY A 35 23.29 -9.59 -0.98
CA GLY A 35 22.66 -10.12 -2.18
C GLY A 35 21.46 -11.05 -1.93
N PHE A 36 20.86 -10.99 -0.74
CA PHE A 36 19.69 -11.80 -0.41
C PHE A 36 18.47 -11.32 -1.20
N THR A 37 17.84 -12.25 -1.91
CA THR A 37 16.55 -12.04 -2.57
C THR A 37 15.40 -12.14 -1.56
N LYS A 38 14.21 -11.75 -1.99
CA LYS A 38 12.98 -11.91 -1.18
C LYS A 38 12.73 -13.39 -0.82
N GLU A 39 13.04 -14.30 -1.74
CA GLU A 39 12.88 -15.74 -1.50
C GLU A 39 13.93 -16.25 -0.49
N ASP A 40 15.15 -15.76 -0.53
CA ASP A 40 16.17 -16.09 0.48
C ASP A 40 15.73 -15.66 1.88
N VAL A 41 15.16 -14.43 2.00
CA VAL A 41 14.63 -13.93 3.28
C VAL A 41 13.47 -14.80 3.77
N ARG A 42 12.54 -15.19 2.89
CA ARG A 42 11.44 -16.10 3.22
C ARG A 42 11.92 -17.47 3.67
N ARG A 43 12.90 -18.04 2.95
CA ARG A 43 13.51 -19.32 3.30
C ARG A 43 14.17 -19.27 4.68
N MET A 44 14.87 -18.17 4.98
CA MET A 44 15.45 -17.94 6.32
C MET A 44 14.36 -17.85 7.38
N ALA A 45 13.28 -17.09 7.13
CA ALA A 45 12.16 -16.98 8.06
C ALA A 45 11.54 -18.36 8.37
N ARG A 46 11.33 -19.21 7.35
CA ARG A 46 10.87 -20.61 7.55
C ARG A 46 11.83 -21.40 8.43
N SER A 47 13.14 -21.30 8.20
CA SER A 47 14.14 -22.03 8.99
C SER A 47 14.21 -21.57 10.46
N LEU A 48 13.77 -20.35 10.74
CA LEU A 48 13.67 -19.79 12.09
C LEU A 48 12.29 -20.04 12.75
N GLY A 49 11.44 -20.87 12.17
CA GLY A 49 10.10 -21.16 12.69
C GLY A 49 9.07 -20.06 12.49
N LEU A 50 9.35 -19.09 11.59
CA LEU A 50 8.47 -17.96 11.26
C LEU A 50 7.70 -18.23 9.95
N ALA A 51 7.15 -19.43 9.79
CA ALA A 51 6.48 -19.87 8.55
C ALA A 51 5.32 -18.96 8.17
N ASP A 52 4.45 -18.61 9.12
CA ASP A 52 3.31 -17.73 8.88
C ASP A 52 3.76 -16.37 8.32
N THR A 53 4.83 -15.80 8.88
CA THR A 53 5.40 -14.53 8.40
C THR A 53 6.01 -14.68 7.02
N ALA A 54 6.68 -15.81 6.73
CA ALA A 54 7.29 -16.08 5.43
C ALA A 54 6.27 -16.14 4.29
N GLU A 55 5.06 -16.64 4.58
CA GLU A 55 3.99 -16.79 3.58
C GLU A 55 3.10 -15.54 3.46
N MET A 56 3.26 -14.55 4.34
CA MET A 56 2.47 -13.33 4.25
C MET A 56 2.67 -12.60 2.92
N PRO A 57 1.58 -12.12 2.30
CA PRO A 57 1.70 -11.26 1.13
C PRO A 57 2.39 -9.94 1.47
N SER A 58 2.94 -9.28 0.45
CA SER A 58 3.55 -7.95 0.63
C SER A 58 2.56 -6.97 1.25
N SER A 59 2.92 -6.41 2.41
CA SER A 59 2.09 -5.46 3.16
C SER A 59 2.79 -4.09 3.27
N PRO A 60 2.77 -3.29 2.19
CA PRO A 60 3.37 -1.97 2.21
C PRO A 60 2.64 -1.07 3.21
N CYS A 61 3.38 -0.14 3.83
CA CYS A 61 2.83 0.79 4.83
C CYS A 61 1.71 1.67 4.25
N LEU A 62 0.84 2.20 5.11
CA LEU A 62 -0.29 3.05 4.69
C LEU A 62 0.14 4.30 3.90
N SER A 63 1.36 4.80 4.12
CA SER A 63 1.91 5.92 3.35
C SER A 63 1.94 5.66 1.85
N SER A 64 2.08 4.39 1.44
CA SER A 64 2.04 3.99 0.03
C SER A 64 0.67 4.15 -0.62
N ARG A 65 -0.38 4.47 0.14
CA ARG A 65 -1.72 4.78 -0.37
C ARG A 65 -1.85 6.21 -0.86
N VAL A 66 -0.93 7.07 -0.46
CA VAL A 66 -0.98 8.51 -0.75
C VAL A 66 -0.14 8.81 -1.98
N GLU A 67 -0.75 9.49 -2.96
CA GLU A 67 -0.08 9.89 -4.21
C GLU A 67 1.12 10.80 -3.94
N THR A 68 2.17 10.62 -4.73
CA THR A 68 3.38 11.45 -4.65
C THR A 68 3.03 12.94 -4.80
N GLY A 69 3.54 13.76 -3.89
CA GLY A 69 3.25 15.21 -3.83
C GLY A 69 2.14 15.59 -2.85
N ILE A 70 1.30 14.64 -2.41
CA ILE A 70 0.30 14.89 -1.37
C ILE A 70 0.94 14.72 0.02
N ARG A 71 0.71 15.70 0.89
CA ARG A 71 1.25 15.66 2.26
C ARG A 71 0.63 14.54 3.07
N ILE A 72 1.47 13.66 3.59
CA ILE A 72 1.06 12.58 4.49
C ILE A 72 0.91 13.12 5.92
N THR A 73 -0.26 12.89 6.53
CA THR A 73 -0.52 13.24 7.92
C THR A 73 -1.05 12.03 8.69
N PRO A 74 -0.83 11.94 10.02
CA PRO A 74 -1.40 10.85 10.82
C PRO A 74 -2.92 10.77 10.75
N SER A 75 -3.63 11.91 10.64
CA SER A 75 -5.08 11.95 10.47
C SER A 75 -5.52 11.34 9.15
N LEU A 76 -4.84 11.67 8.05
CA LEU A 76 -5.13 11.10 6.74
C LEU A 76 -4.91 9.58 6.73
N LEU A 77 -3.82 9.11 7.33
CA LEU A 77 -3.55 7.66 7.40
C LEU A 77 -4.59 6.91 8.24
N ARG A 78 -5.13 7.52 9.29
CA ARG A 78 -6.25 6.93 10.04
C ARG A 78 -7.53 6.82 9.22
N LEU A 79 -7.83 7.81 8.37
CA LEU A 79 -8.98 7.74 7.45
C LEU A 79 -8.78 6.63 6.41
N VAL A 80 -7.57 6.50 5.85
CA VAL A 80 -7.22 5.42 4.92
C VAL A 80 -7.40 4.05 5.58
N ASP A 81 -6.87 3.86 6.79
CA ASP A 81 -7.00 2.60 7.55
C ASP A 81 -8.48 2.26 7.83
N ALA A 82 -9.25 3.24 8.28
CA ALA A 82 -10.67 3.07 8.55
C ALA A 82 -11.44 2.71 7.27
N ALA A 83 -11.16 3.38 6.16
CA ALA A 83 -11.80 3.09 4.87
C ALA A 83 -11.46 1.67 4.37
N GLU A 84 -10.18 1.24 4.44
CA GLU A 84 -9.79 -0.13 4.08
C GLU A 84 -10.46 -1.17 4.98
N LYS A 85 -10.69 -0.88 6.27
CA LYS A 85 -11.40 -1.76 7.21
C LYS A 85 -12.89 -1.89 6.86
N GLU A 86 -13.57 -0.78 6.55
CA GLU A 86 -14.98 -0.81 6.13
C GLU A 86 -15.15 -1.62 4.84
N VAL A 87 -14.30 -1.42 3.84
CA VAL A 87 -14.35 -2.19 2.61
C VAL A 87 -14.09 -3.67 2.86
N ARG A 88 -13.09 -4.01 3.70
CA ARG A 88 -12.75 -5.40 4.05
C ARG A 88 -13.85 -6.10 4.86
N ALA A 89 -14.65 -5.36 5.61
CA ALA A 89 -15.80 -5.91 6.32
C ALA A 89 -16.99 -6.21 5.39
N ALA A 90 -17.07 -5.53 4.25
CA ALA A 90 -18.18 -5.62 3.31
C ALA A 90 -17.93 -6.62 2.16
N ILE A 91 -16.69 -6.85 1.78
CA ILE A 91 -16.31 -7.76 0.68
C ILE A 91 -15.08 -8.60 1.02
N ASP A 92 -15.05 -9.81 0.50
CA ASP A 92 -13.86 -10.65 0.50
C ASP A 92 -13.07 -10.41 -0.79
N ALA A 93 -11.88 -9.84 -0.66
CA ALA A 93 -11.02 -9.48 -1.78
C ALA A 93 -9.55 -9.74 -1.46
N ASN A 94 -8.79 -10.25 -2.43
CA ASN A 94 -7.36 -10.54 -2.30
C ASN A 94 -6.52 -9.26 -2.11
N ALA A 95 -6.98 -8.16 -2.68
CA ALA A 95 -6.35 -6.86 -2.54
C ALA A 95 -7.38 -5.76 -2.30
N ILE A 96 -7.16 -4.96 -1.26
CA ILE A 96 -7.95 -3.75 -0.98
C ILE A 96 -6.97 -2.64 -0.69
N ARG A 97 -7.08 -1.50 -1.41
CA ARG A 97 -6.27 -0.31 -1.20
C ARG A 97 -7.11 0.95 -1.34
N CYS A 98 -7.10 1.78 -0.31
CA CYS A 98 -7.73 3.10 -0.36
C CYS A 98 -6.68 4.15 -0.76
N ARG A 99 -6.68 4.57 -2.02
CA ARG A 99 -5.73 5.53 -2.57
C ARG A 99 -6.21 6.96 -2.41
N ILE A 100 -5.32 7.80 -1.92
CA ILE A 100 -5.51 9.25 -1.91
C ILE A 100 -4.83 9.82 -3.14
N ARG A 101 -5.63 10.40 -4.02
CA ARG A 101 -5.21 11.01 -5.28
C ARG A 101 -5.46 12.52 -5.25
N SER A 102 -4.79 13.26 -6.10
CA SER A 102 -5.11 14.68 -6.35
C SER A 102 -6.55 14.89 -6.85
N THR A 103 -7.13 13.87 -7.48
CA THR A 103 -8.51 13.88 -8.01
C THR A 103 -9.57 13.36 -7.04
N GLY A 104 -9.18 12.84 -5.87
CA GLY A 104 -10.12 12.27 -4.91
C GLY A 104 -9.61 10.98 -4.24
N VAL A 105 -10.52 10.13 -3.82
CA VAL A 105 -10.21 8.84 -3.20
C VAL A 105 -10.60 7.71 -4.13
N VAL A 106 -9.70 6.76 -4.36
CA VAL A 106 -9.93 5.59 -5.20
C VAL A 106 -9.82 4.32 -4.35
N ILE A 107 -10.88 3.52 -4.32
CA ILE A 107 -10.84 2.18 -3.74
C ILE A 107 -10.40 1.21 -4.83
N GLU A 108 -9.20 0.68 -4.69
CA GLU A 108 -8.67 -0.35 -5.58
C GLU A 108 -8.92 -1.73 -4.96
N VAL A 109 -9.52 -2.62 -5.73
CA VAL A 109 -9.70 -4.05 -5.41
C VAL A 109 -9.16 -4.89 -6.57
N ASP A 110 -8.86 -6.17 -6.33
CA ASP A 110 -8.39 -7.04 -7.42
C ASP A 110 -9.42 -7.14 -8.57
N ASP A 111 -8.92 -7.46 -9.76
CA ASP A 111 -9.73 -7.46 -11.01
C ASP A 111 -10.93 -8.39 -10.91
N GLN A 112 -10.76 -9.57 -10.30
CA GLN A 112 -11.84 -10.54 -10.14
C GLN A 112 -12.95 -9.96 -9.27
N THR A 113 -12.62 -9.51 -8.07
CA THR A 113 -13.58 -8.89 -7.15
C THR A 113 -14.29 -7.72 -7.82
N LEU A 114 -13.55 -6.82 -8.50
CA LEU A 114 -14.16 -5.66 -9.16
C LEU A 114 -15.19 -6.04 -10.22
N SER A 115 -14.94 -7.12 -10.97
CA SER A 115 -15.83 -7.61 -12.03
C SER A 115 -17.10 -8.28 -11.47
N GLU A 116 -17.01 -8.90 -10.30
CA GLU A 116 -18.11 -9.59 -9.63
C GLU A 116 -19.05 -8.65 -8.86
N LEU A 117 -18.57 -7.46 -8.47
CA LEU A 117 -19.37 -6.47 -7.76
C LEU A 117 -20.51 -5.93 -8.63
N THR A 118 -21.74 -6.03 -8.11
CA THR A 118 -22.91 -5.39 -8.71
C THR A 118 -22.86 -3.86 -8.60
N GLY A 119 -23.69 -3.16 -9.37
CA GLY A 119 -23.81 -1.69 -9.27
C GLY A 119 -24.20 -1.24 -7.86
N GLU A 120 -25.15 -1.92 -7.23
CA GLU A 120 -25.60 -1.63 -5.86
C GLU A 120 -24.48 -1.82 -4.82
N GLN A 121 -23.71 -2.90 -4.95
CA GLN A 121 -22.56 -3.14 -4.06
C GLN A 121 -21.49 -2.05 -4.22
N LYS A 122 -21.19 -1.65 -5.44
CA LYS A 122 -20.23 -0.55 -5.73
C LYS A 122 -20.68 0.76 -5.09
N GLU A 123 -21.96 1.08 -5.19
CA GLU A 123 -22.53 2.27 -4.58
C GLU A 123 -22.48 2.20 -3.05
N THR A 124 -22.83 1.07 -2.47
CA THR A 124 -22.75 0.83 -1.02
C THR A 124 -21.33 1.02 -0.48
N LEU A 125 -20.33 0.43 -1.15
CA LEU A 125 -18.92 0.59 -0.78
C LEU A 125 -18.47 2.06 -0.87
N THR A 126 -18.82 2.72 -1.96
CA THR A 126 -18.51 4.15 -2.16
C THR A 126 -19.11 5.01 -1.05
N GLN A 127 -20.37 4.75 -0.68
CA GLN A 127 -21.06 5.48 0.38
C GLN A 127 -20.43 5.21 1.76
N ALA A 128 -20.06 3.97 2.07
CA ALA A 128 -19.40 3.62 3.33
C ALA A 128 -18.07 4.38 3.49
N VAL A 129 -17.25 4.39 2.43
CA VAL A 129 -15.99 5.14 2.43
C VAL A 129 -16.23 6.66 2.54
N LYS A 130 -17.25 7.18 1.86
CA LYS A 130 -17.63 8.60 1.94
C LYS A 130 -17.97 9.02 3.38
N VAL A 131 -18.68 8.15 4.11
CA VAL A 131 -19.00 8.40 5.54
C VAL A 131 -17.72 8.49 6.39
N VAL A 132 -16.71 7.63 6.12
CA VAL A 132 -15.42 7.68 6.83
C VAL A 132 -14.73 9.03 6.60
N PHE A 133 -14.63 9.48 5.36
CA PHE A 133 -13.93 10.74 5.02
C PHE A 133 -14.69 11.98 5.48
N ASN A 134 -16.02 11.96 5.48
CA ASN A 134 -16.84 13.08 5.97
C ASN A 134 -16.60 13.38 7.46
N LYS A 135 -16.24 12.37 8.27
CA LYS A 135 -15.84 12.58 9.67
C LYS A 135 -14.55 13.41 9.81
N GLY A 136 -13.72 13.43 8.77
CA GLY A 136 -12.48 14.22 8.71
C GLY A 136 -12.63 15.61 8.08
N LEU A 137 -13.85 16.09 7.83
CA LEU A 137 -14.16 17.36 7.13
C LEU A 137 -13.60 17.40 5.68
N VAL A 138 -13.37 16.25 5.07
CA VAL A 138 -12.96 16.12 3.68
C VAL A 138 -14.11 15.46 2.92
N HIS A 139 -14.56 16.08 1.83
CA HIS A 139 -15.63 15.54 0.98
C HIS A 139 -15.06 15.16 -0.40
N PRO A 140 -14.20 14.14 -0.48
CA PRO A 140 -13.59 13.75 -1.74
C PRO A 140 -14.60 13.07 -2.64
N GLU A 141 -14.34 13.12 -3.93
CA GLU A 141 -14.95 12.20 -4.87
C GLU A 141 -14.42 10.79 -4.60
N ILE A 142 -15.31 9.78 -4.55
CA ILE A 142 -14.94 8.38 -4.31
C ILE A 142 -15.22 7.57 -5.57
N SER A 143 -14.24 6.80 -6.01
CA SER A 143 -14.38 5.87 -7.12
C SER A 143 -13.79 4.51 -6.82
N LEU A 144 -14.17 3.48 -7.61
CA LEU A 144 -13.57 2.15 -7.56
C LEU A 144 -12.74 1.91 -8.81
N ALA A 145 -11.64 1.18 -8.64
CA ALA A 145 -10.76 0.79 -9.74
C ALA A 145 -10.10 -0.56 -9.48
N ALA A 146 -9.54 -1.15 -10.52
CA ALA A 146 -8.72 -2.34 -10.41
C ALA A 146 -7.37 -2.02 -9.76
N TYR A 147 -6.96 -2.87 -8.82
CA TYR A 147 -5.66 -2.75 -8.17
C TYR A 147 -4.52 -2.93 -9.18
N ARG A 148 -3.55 -2.02 -9.14
CA ARG A 148 -2.29 -2.11 -9.89
C ARG A 148 -1.11 -1.91 -8.94
N VAL A 149 -0.12 -2.79 -9.05
CA VAL A 149 1.14 -2.65 -8.29
C VAL A 149 1.81 -1.33 -8.65
N GLY A 150 2.25 -0.57 -7.65
CA GLY A 150 2.93 0.71 -7.86
C GLY A 150 2.02 1.89 -8.23
N SER A 151 0.70 1.72 -8.26
CA SER A 151 -0.26 2.75 -8.68
C SER A 151 -0.24 4.05 -7.86
N ALA A 152 0.37 4.06 -6.67
CA ALA A 152 0.54 5.27 -5.87
C ALA A 152 1.68 6.18 -6.36
N PHE A 153 2.62 5.62 -7.09
CA PHE A 153 3.79 6.35 -7.54
C PHE A 153 3.53 6.89 -8.95
N LEU A 154 3.29 8.19 -9.05
CA LEU A 154 3.35 8.87 -10.34
C LEU A 154 4.83 8.99 -10.73
N VAL A 155 5.33 8.03 -11.47
CA VAL A 155 6.61 8.19 -12.16
C VAL A 155 6.34 9.23 -13.25
N LYS A 156 6.77 10.47 -13.06
CA LYS A 156 6.92 11.39 -14.19
C LYS A 156 7.91 10.71 -15.13
N GLN A 157 7.47 10.30 -16.31
CA GLN A 157 8.39 10.05 -17.40
C GLN A 157 9.13 11.37 -17.59
N ILE A 158 10.41 11.38 -17.25
CA ILE A 158 11.32 12.46 -17.60
C ILE A 158 11.63 12.15 -19.07
N ASP A 159 11.00 12.93 -19.97
CA ASP A 159 11.36 12.98 -21.38
C ASP A 159 12.79 13.48 -21.52
#